data_748921edf006cfb3aeeead87239c436b
#
_entry.id   748921edf006cfb3aeeead87239c436b
#
_cell.length_a   1.000
_cell.length_b   1.000
_cell.length_c   1.000
_cell.angle_alpha   90.00
_cell.angle_beta   90.00
_cell.angle_gamma   90.00
#
_symmetry.space_group_name_H-M   'P 1'
#
loop_
_entity.id
_entity.type
_entity.pdbx_description
1 polymer ?
#
loop_
_entity_poly.entity_id
_entity_poly.type
_entity_poly.pdbx_seq_one_letter_code
_entity_poly.pdbx_strand_id
1 'polypeptide(L)'
;MIAVGIDPGKSGGLVKIHSRNNECSMHKCPGTTHEMASILRAAKNSSFVDSLPIMVAIEKVHAFPTDARSAAFKFGMNYGMWLGVIGALSIPFIEVAPQTWMKSYAPLPKIKQERKKEIKKIATEIFSEIYSN
;
A
#
# COMPACT_ATOMS: atom_id res chain seq x y z
N MET A 1 -12.68 -2.19 -10.79
CA MET A 1 -12.28 -1.75 -9.44
C MET A 1 -11.03 -0.89 -9.54
N ILE A 2 -10.95 0.13 -8.72
CA ILE A 2 -9.70 0.84 -8.41
C ILE A 2 -9.18 0.28 -7.09
N ALA A 3 -8.03 -0.37 -7.12
CA ALA A 3 -7.40 -0.93 -5.94
C ALA A 3 -6.16 -0.10 -5.58
N VAL A 4 -6.02 0.26 -4.31
CA VAL A 4 -4.85 0.98 -3.80
C VAL A 4 -4.22 0.17 -2.68
N GLY A 5 -2.96 -0.21 -2.84
CA GLY A 5 -2.16 -0.85 -1.80
C GLY A 5 -1.20 0.14 -1.16
N ILE A 6 -1.13 0.19 0.16
CA ILE A 6 -0.27 1.12 0.91
C ILE A 6 0.63 0.34 1.86
N ASP A 7 1.93 0.55 1.71
CA ASP A 7 2.97 0.17 2.67
C ASP A 7 3.39 1.44 3.41
N PRO A 8 2.98 1.63 4.68
CA PRO A 8 3.28 2.84 5.44
C PRO A 8 4.75 2.96 5.81
N GLY A 9 5.18 4.19 6.07
CA GLY A 9 6.52 4.50 6.55
C GLY A 9 7.36 5.25 5.54
N LYS A 10 8.48 5.79 6.01
CA LYS A 10 9.40 6.61 5.20
C LYS A 10 9.93 5.87 3.96
N SER A 11 10.15 4.56 4.08
CA SER A 11 10.64 3.70 3.00
C SER A 11 9.52 2.98 2.25
N GLY A 12 8.28 3.23 2.63
CA GLY A 12 7.12 2.61 2.04
C GLY A 12 6.68 3.28 0.74
N GLY A 13 5.48 2.92 0.32
CA GLY A 13 4.92 3.46 -0.91
C GLY A 13 3.47 3.07 -1.09
N LEU A 14 2.92 3.48 -2.19
CA LEU A 14 1.59 3.05 -2.59
C LEU A 14 1.54 2.71 -4.08
N VAL A 15 0.65 1.79 -4.39
CA VAL A 15 0.38 1.34 -5.75
C VAL A 15 -1.11 1.48 -6.01
N LYS A 16 -1.47 2.10 -7.11
CA LYS A 16 -2.85 2.13 -7.61
C LYS A 16 -2.96 1.24 -8.85
N ILE A 17 -3.96 0.39 -8.87
CA ILE A 17 -4.28 -0.47 -10.02
C ILE A 17 -5.70 -0.17 -10.48
N HIS A 18 -5.86 0.06 -11.77
CA HIS A 18 -7.13 0.27 -12.41
C HIS A 18 -7.50 -0.98 -13.23
N SER A 19 -8.53 -1.71 -12.79
CA SER A 19 -8.84 -3.05 -13.34
C SER A 19 -9.38 -3.07 -14.78
N ARG A 20 -9.88 -1.95 -15.28
CA ARG A 20 -10.49 -1.90 -16.62
C ARG A 20 -9.43 -1.76 -17.73
N ASN A 21 -8.40 -0.96 -17.48
CA ASN A 21 -7.37 -0.64 -18.47
C ASN A 21 -5.97 -1.15 -18.08
N ASN A 22 -5.87 -1.89 -16.98
CA ASN A 22 -4.62 -2.39 -16.41
C ASN A 22 -3.58 -1.30 -16.10
N GLU A 23 -4.02 -0.04 -15.96
CA GLU A 23 -3.14 1.02 -15.50
C GLU A 23 -2.65 0.78 -14.10
N CYS A 24 -1.34 0.92 -13.92
CA CYS A 24 -0.69 0.83 -12.63
C CYS A 24 0.17 2.07 -12.40
N SER A 25 -0.01 2.72 -11.27
CA SER A 25 0.86 3.83 -10.86
C SER A 25 1.45 3.54 -9.49
N MET A 26 2.71 3.94 -9.31
CA MET A 26 3.45 3.73 -8.06
C MET A 26 3.99 5.07 -7.57
N HIS A 27 3.91 5.27 -6.26
CA HIS A 27 4.42 6.44 -5.58
C HIS A 27 5.22 6.02 -4.34
N LYS A 28 6.30 6.71 -4.06
CA LYS A 28 6.92 6.63 -2.74
C LYS A 28 5.96 7.19 -1.70
N CYS A 29 6.04 6.71 -0.47
CA CYS A 29 5.23 7.23 0.62
C CYS A 29 5.48 8.73 0.77
N PRO A 30 4.44 9.58 0.59
CA PRO A 30 4.60 11.02 0.73
C PRO A 30 4.84 11.42 2.19
N GLY A 31 5.49 12.57 2.39
CA GLY A 31 5.85 13.06 3.71
C GLY A 31 4.75 13.84 4.43
N THR A 32 3.70 14.24 3.74
CA THR A 32 2.63 15.08 4.29
C THR A 32 1.24 14.51 4.06
N THR A 33 0.33 14.83 4.96
CA THR A 33 -1.10 14.46 4.81
C THR A 33 -1.73 15.12 3.58
N HIS A 34 -1.27 16.31 3.22
CA HIS A 34 -1.73 17.01 2.01
C HIS A 34 -1.43 16.20 0.74
N GLU A 35 -0.20 15.71 0.62
CA GLU A 35 0.21 14.88 -0.52
C GLU A 35 -0.52 13.53 -0.52
N MET A 36 -0.67 12.90 0.64
CA MET A 36 -1.47 11.68 0.81
C MET A 36 -2.90 11.88 0.32
N ALA A 37 -3.52 12.99 0.74
CA ALA A 37 -4.88 13.34 0.33
C ALA A 37 -4.98 13.59 -1.18
N SER A 38 -4.01 14.26 -1.78
CA SER A 38 -4.00 14.51 -3.22
C SER A 38 -3.98 13.22 -4.03
N ILE A 39 -3.14 12.25 -3.64
CA ILE A 39 -3.02 10.97 -4.33
C ILE A 39 -4.31 10.15 -4.17
N LEU A 40 -4.83 10.04 -2.96
CA LEU A 40 -6.05 9.27 -2.69
C LEU A 40 -7.30 9.92 -3.27
N ARG A 41 -7.36 11.24 -3.28
CA ARG A 41 -8.47 11.98 -3.93
C ARG A 41 -8.47 11.74 -5.43
N ALA A 42 -7.30 11.73 -6.08
CA ALA A 42 -7.20 11.40 -7.49
C ALA A 42 -7.71 9.98 -7.79
N ALA A 43 -7.38 9.00 -6.94
CA ALA A 43 -7.91 7.64 -7.06
C ALA A 43 -9.42 7.59 -6.87
N LYS A 44 -9.96 8.31 -5.90
CA LYS A 44 -11.41 8.42 -5.66
C LYS A 44 -12.13 9.08 -6.83
N ASN A 45 -11.55 10.13 -7.41
CA ASN A 45 -12.10 10.79 -8.60
C ASN A 45 -12.13 9.83 -9.81
N SER A 46 -11.08 9.05 -10.02
CA SER A 46 -11.06 8.01 -11.06
C SER A 46 -12.17 6.98 -10.85
N SER A 47 -12.40 6.55 -9.62
CA SER A 47 -13.50 5.66 -9.24
C SER A 47 -14.85 6.24 -9.62
N PHE A 48 -15.07 7.51 -9.32
CA PHE A 48 -16.32 8.21 -9.65
C PHE A 48 -16.51 8.36 -11.16
N VAL A 49 -15.50 8.85 -11.87
CA VAL A 49 -15.56 9.10 -13.33
C VAL A 49 -15.80 7.81 -14.10
N ASP A 50 -15.12 6.73 -13.72
CA ASP A 50 -15.18 5.44 -14.41
C ASP A 50 -16.30 4.52 -13.89
N SER A 51 -17.07 4.98 -12.91
CA SER A 51 -18.11 4.18 -12.24
C SER A 51 -17.60 2.83 -11.74
N LEU A 52 -16.43 2.83 -11.13
CA LEU A 52 -15.78 1.65 -10.55
C LEU A 52 -15.70 1.77 -9.02
N PRO A 53 -15.91 0.68 -8.29
CA PRO A 53 -15.66 0.69 -6.85
C PRO A 53 -14.17 0.93 -6.56
N ILE A 54 -13.89 1.57 -5.41
CA ILE A 54 -12.54 1.78 -4.90
C ILE A 54 -12.36 1.04 -3.58
N MET A 55 -11.18 0.47 -3.38
CA MET A 55 -10.76 -0.17 -2.13
C MET A 55 -9.29 0.14 -1.85
N VAL A 56 -9.01 0.53 -0.62
CA VAL A 56 -7.65 0.68 -0.11
C VAL A 56 -7.31 -0.52 0.78
N ALA A 57 -6.17 -1.15 0.54
CA ALA A 57 -5.56 -2.11 1.45
C ALA A 57 -4.29 -1.47 2.03
N ILE A 58 -4.26 -1.28 3.33
CA ILE A 58 -3.09 -0.72 4.03
C ILE A 58 -2.46 -1.79 4.92
N GLU A 59 -1.13 -1.95 4.84
CA GLU A 59 -0.43 -2.87 5.70
C GLU A 59 -0.53 -2.42 7.16
N LYS A 60 -0.95 -3.33 8.02
CA LYS A 60 -1.11 -3.07 9.45
C LYS A 60 0.25 -2.96 10.13
N VAL A 61 0.47 -1.82 10.78
CA VAL A 61 1.73 -1.50 11.46
C VAL A 61 1.66 -1.92 12.93
N HIS A 62 2.75 -2.51 13.42
CA HIS A 62 2.96 -2.74 14.85
C HIS A 62 4.30 -2.17 15.29
N ALA A 63 4.37 -1.74 16.54
CA ALA A 63 5.64 -1.50 17.22
C ALA A 63 6.13 -2.81 17.85
N PHE A 64 7.42 -3.11 17.68
CA PHE A 64 8.07 -4.22 18.36
C PHE A 64 8.77 -3.70 19.63
N PRO A 65 8.89 -4.52 20.69
CA PRO A 65 9.63 -4.11 21.91
C PRO A 65 11.09 -3.74 21.64
N THR A 66 11.67 -4.23 20.55
CA THR A 66 13.05 -3.96 20.13
C THR A 66 13.20 -2.68 19.30
N ASP A 67 12.09 -2.04 18.91
CA ASP A 67 12.14 -0.82 18.10
C ASP A 67 12.63 0.36 18.95
N ALA A 68 13.46 1.22 18.35
CA ALA A 68 13.79 2.49 18.94
C ALA A 68 12.52 3.34 19.11
N ARG A 69 12.35 4.00 20.28
CA ARG A 69 11.16 4.79 20.60
C ARG A 69 10.83 5.84 19.54
N SER A 70 11.84 6.55 19.04
CA SER A 70 11.66 7.57 18.00
C SER A 70 11.23 6.97 16.66
N ALA A 71 11.75 5.81 16.28
CA ALA A 71 11.37 5.10 15.07
C ALA A 71 9.93 4.58 15.17
N ALA A 72 9.57 3.96 16.29
CA ALA A 72 8.20 3.49 16.54
C ALA A 72 7.19 4.63 16.51
N PHE A 73 7.52 5.78 17.13
CA PHE A 73 6.67 6.96 17.12
C PHE A 73 6.44 7.50 15.69
N LYS A 74 7.51 7.67 14.90
CA LYS A 74 7.42 8.17 13.52
C LYS A 74 6.64 7.22 12.62
N PHE A 75 6.85 5.93 12.79
CA PHE A 75 6.15 4.91 12.02
C PHE A 75 4.66 4.87 12.36
N GLY A 76 4.31 4.91 13.65
CA GLY A 76 2.93 4.98 14.12
C GLY A 76 2.24 6.27 13.69
N MET A 77 2.96 7.41 13.72
CA MET A 77 2.43 8.68 13.24
C MET A 77 2.11 8.63 11.72
N ASN A 78 3.00 8.09 10.91
CA ASN A 78 2.78 7.91 9.48
C ASN A 78 1.55 7.03 9.21
N TYR A 79 1.44 5.92 9.92
CA TYR A 79 0.28 5.03 9.82
C TYR A 79 -1.03 5.75 10.17
N GLY A 80 -1.05 6.49 11.28
CA GLY A 80 -2.19 7.29 11.70
C GLY A 80 -2.57 8.38 10.69
N MET A 81 -1.58 9.01 10.05
CA MET A 81 -1.81 9.97 8.97
C MET A 81 -2.55 9.33 7.80
N TRP A 82 -2.13 8.15 7.34
CA TRP A 82 -2.82 7.42 6.29
C TRP A 82 -4.27 7.09 6.67
N LEU A 83 -4.48 6.52 7.86
CA LEU A 83 -5.83 6.18 8.34
C LEU A 83 -6.72 7.43 8.44
N GLY A 84 -6.19 8.54 8.92
CA GLY A 84 -6.91 9.80 9.02
C GLY A 84 -7.32 10.35 7.65
N VAL A 85 -6.43 10.32 6.68
CA VAL A 85 -6.71 10.78 5.31
C VAL A 85 -7.74 9.87 4.62
N ILE A 86 -7.58 8.56 4.74
CA ILE A 86 -8.53 7.57 4.19
C ILE A 86 -9.92 7.81 4.78
N GLY A 87 -10.00 7.97 6.11
CA GLY A 87 -11.25 8.24 6.80
C GLY A 87 -11.88 9.56 6.40
N ALA A 88 -11.11 10.64 6.32
CA ALA A 88 -11.58 11.96 5.91
C ALA A 88 -12.13 11.97 4.47
N LEU A 89 -11.56 11.18 3.59
CA LEU A 89 -12.01 11.04 2.20
C LEU A 89 -13.14 10.00 2.04
N SER A 90 -13.53 9.34 3.12
CA SER A 90 -14.57 8.29 3.12
C SER A 90 -14.31 7.18 2.10
N ILE A 91 -13.07 6.76 1.99
CA ILE A 91 -12.67 5.66 1.10
C ILE A 91 -12.78 4.34 1.86
N PRO A 92 -13.46 3.31 1.32
CA PRO A 92 -13.46 1.98 1.92
C PRO A 92 -12.05 1.41 2.00
N PHE A 93 -11.69 0.84 3.15
CA PHE A 93 -10.36 0.28 3.35
C PHE A 93 -10.36 -0.95 4.24
N ILE A 94 -9.29 -1.73 4.12
CA ILE A 94 -8.97 -2.84 5.01
C ILE A 94 -7.53 -2.70 5.51
N GLU A 95 -7.30 -3.10 6.75
CA GLU A 95 -5.96 -3.24 7.32
C GLU A 95 -5.51 -4.68 7.18
N VAL A 96 -4.36 -4.91 6.56
CA VAL A 96 -3.84 -6.25 6.27
C VAL A 96 -2.53 -6.49 7.00
N ALA A 97 -2.51 -7.48 7.88
CA ALA A 97 -1.27 -7.88 8.54
C ALA A 97 -0.26 -8.46 7.52
N PRO A 98 1.05 -8.20 7.70
CA PRO A 98 2.08 -8.74 6.80
C PRO A 98 1.97 -10.26 6.61
N GLN A 99 1.73 -10.99 7.67
CA GLN A 99 1.58 -12.44 7.62
C GLN A 99 0.40 -12.89 6.75
N THR A 100 -0.66 -12.09 6.72
CA THR A 100 -1.88 -12.41 5.95
C THR A 100 -1.63 -12.34 4.45
N TRP A 101 -1.04 -11.25 3.95
CA TRP A 101 -0.78 -11.13 2.52
C TRP A 101 0.39 -12.00 2.07
N MET A 102 1.41 -12.20 2.93
CA MET A 102 2.53 -13.09 2.61
C MET A 102 2.12 -14.55 2.41
N LYS A 103 1.08 -15.02 3.10
CA LYS A 103 0.54 -16.39 2.90
C LYS A 103 0.03 -16.63 1.48
N SER A 104 -0.39 -15.60 0.78
CA SER A 104 -0.84 -15.71 -0.62
C SER A 104 0.29 -16.09 -1.59
N TYR A 105 1.54 -15.92 -1.16
CA TYR A 105 2.74 -16.19 -1.96
C TYR A 105 3.61 -17.29 -1.34
N ALA A 106 3.05 -18.10 -0.46
CA ALA A 106 3.78 -19.18 0.19
C ALA A 106 4.18 -20.30 -0.79
N PRO A 107 5.31 -21.02 -0.54
CA PRO A 107 6.21 -20.78 0.58
C PRO A 107 7.24 -19.69 0.30
N LEU A 108 7.35 -18.71 1.22
CA LEU A 108 8.38 -17.68 1.17
C LEU A 108 9.58 -18.07 2.06
N PRO A 109 10.82 -17.66 1.71
CA PRO A 109 11.99 -17.90 2.54
C PRO A 109 11.82 -17.34 3.97
N LYS A 110 12.32 -18.06 4.95
CA LYS A 110 12.30 -17.64 6.36
C LYS A 110 13.27 -16.50 6.64
N ILE A 111 14.41 -16.48 5.93
CA ILE A 111 15.43 -15.45 6.07
C ILE A 111 14.93 -14.15 5.44
N LYS A 112 14.92 -13.07 6.23
CA LYS A 112 14.35 -11.78 5.85
C LYS A 112 14.88 -11.23 4.52
N GLN A 113 16.21 -11.31 4.30
CA GLN A 113 16.81 -10.78 3.06
C GLN A 113 16.42 -11.61 1.83
N GLU A 114 16.40 -12.93 1.96
CA GLU A 114 15.97 -13.83 0.88
C GLU A 114 14.49 -13.66 0.58
N ARG A 115 13.66 -13.53 1.61
CA ARG A 115 12.25 -13.26 1.47
C ARG A 115 11.98 -11.95 0.73
N LYS A 116 12.73 -10.88 1.03
CA LYS A 116 12.62 -9.60 0.30
C LYS A 116 12.96 -9.74 -1.18
N LYS A 117 14.00 -10.52 -1.50
CA LYS A 117 14.37 -10.79 -2.90
C LYS A 117 13.26 -11.54 -3.63
N GLU A 118 12.70 -12.56 -3.01
CA GLU A 118 11.62 -13.36 -3.61
C GLU A 118 10.35 -12.53 -3.82
N ILE A 119 9.94 -11.75 -2.82
CA ILE A 119 8.79 -10.84 -2.94
C ILE A 119 9.01 -9.83 -4.08
N LYS A 120 10.22 -9.27 -4.20
CA LYS A 120 10.56 -8.35 -5.29
C LYS A 120 10.45 -9.03 -6.66
N LYS A 121 10.90 -10.27 -6.77
CA LYS A 121 10.78 -11.08 -7.99
C LYS A 121 9.33 -11.29 -8.37
N ILE A 122 8.50 -11.76 -7.44
CA ILE A 122 7.06 -11.97 -7.62
C ILE A 122 6.38 -10.66 -8.07
N ALA A 123 6.66 -9.56 -7.40
CA ALA A 123 6.10 -8.26 -7.75
C ALA A 123 6.51 -7.84 -9.17
N THR A 124 7.78 -8.04 -9.55
CA THR A 124 8.27 -7.74 -10.90
C THR A 124 7.55 -8.58 -11.97
N GLU A 125 7.31 -9.86 -11.69
CA GLU A 125 6.58 -10.75 -12.59
C GLU A 125 5.12 -10.28 -12.76
N ILE A 126 4.41 -10.03 -11.66
CA ILE A 126 3.02 -9.54 -11.66
C ILE A 126 2.90 -8.21 -12.42
N PHE A 127 3.79 -7.27 -12.16
CA PHE A 127 3.73 -5.96 -12.80
C PHE A 127 4.18 -6.01 -14.26
N SER A 128 5.10 -6.90 -14.64
CA SER A 128 5.46 -7.08 -16.05
C SER A 128 4.29 -7.62 -16.86
N GLU A 129 3.50 -8.54 -16.32
CA GLU A 129 2.27 -9.03 -16.94
C GLU A 129 1.24 -7.92 -17.14
N ILE A 130 1.09 -7.03 -16.16
CA ILE A 130 0.18 -5.87 -16.24
C ILE A 130 0.65 -4.88 -17.31
N TYR A 131 1.95 -4.65 -17.42
CA TYR A 131 2.52 -3.71 -18.41
C TYR A 131 2.71 -4.30 -19.80
N SER A 132 2.70 -5.62 -19.95
CA SER A 132 2.91 -6.30 -21.24
C SER A 132 1.63 -6.43 -22.07
N ASN A 133 0.50 -6.13 -21.49
CA ASN A 133 -0.82 -6.16 -22.10
C ASN A 133 -1.37 -4.75 -22.33
#